data_5c7c46cabba9593f190b875f083ff05e
#
_entry.id   5c7c46cabba9593f190b875f083ff05e
#
_cell.length_a   1.000
_cell.length_b   1.000
_cell.length_c   1.000
_cell.angle_alpha   90.00
_cell.angle_beta   90.00
_cell.angle_gamma   90.00
#
_symmetry.space_group_name_H-M   'P 1'
#
loop_
_entity.id
_entity.type
_entity.pdbx_description
1 polymer ?
#
loop_
_entity_poly.entity_id
_entity_poly.type
_entity_poly.pdbx_seq_one_letter_code
_entity_poly.pdbx_strand_id
1 'polypeptide(L)'
;MKPNSVLIRITEESMLKRVLATFVVAACIGAALHINLVAQQRGQQPTNLTEKQWLESKEAQAHVTAAMAIAKPDLLQDAANLCSARGPQRPAVLRQEKGLPPVPRQTLEPTKIFDNLYYIGFNDIGAWALTTSQGIIVIDSLNTPDEAEKILIPGMQKAGLDPKQIKYVIIGHGHFDHFGGTPYLQRVYKPRVLLSGADWDFIAASPQRNRELPARDISITDGQTLTLGDTTLTMILTPGHTPGSIAILIPVKDHGNQYIALMPSGGFAAPDRRSLAALEHALDVAKKQKAVALLSGHPGIYVDTLAAMETRRKNPNAPNPFFYGEARFARYLDIADECAKARLIATEQTK
;
A
#
# COMPACT_ATOMS: atom_id res chain seq x y z
N MET A 1 69.77 -1.58 47.86
CA MET A 1 68.32 -1.50 47.85
C MET A 1 67.78 -1.82 46.47
N LYS A 2 67.21 -2.98 46.29
CA LYS A 2 66.59 -3.37 45.02
C LYS A 2 65.05 -3.08 45.09
N PRO A 3 64.39 -2.54 44.07
CA PRO A 3 62.97 -2.36 44.13
C PRO A 3 62.25 -3.69 43.73
N ASN A 4 61.29 -4.08 44.55
CA ASN A 4 60.35 -5.19 44.29
C ASN A 4 59.41 -4.83 43.20
N SER A 5 59.52 -5.51 42.08
CA SER A 5 58.47 -5.47 41.03
C SER A 5 57.42 -6.56 41.34
N VAL A 6 56.22 -6.14 41.70
CA VAL A 6 55.06 -7.04 41.83
C VAL A 6 54.51 -7.27 40.42
N LEU A 7 54.79 -8.42 39.83
CA LEU A 7 54.18 -8.91 38.62
C LEU A 7 52.79 -9.50 38.97
N ILE A 8 51.75 -8.79 38.57
CA ILE A 8 50.39 -9.32 38.66
C ILE A 8 50.25 -10.35 37.52
N ARG A 9 50.31 -11.64 37.86
CA ARG A 9 49.93 -12.72 36.91
C ARG A 9 48.42 -12.67 36.69
N ILE A 10 47.99 -12.11 35.56
CA ILE A 10 46.61 -12.30 35.05
C ILE A 10 46.60 -13.71 34.49
N THR A 11 45.85 -14.61 35.08
CA THR A 11 45.73 -16.00 34.61
C THR A 11 44.95 -16.03 33.31
N GLU A 12 45.38 -16.85 32.35
CA GLU A 12 44.69 -17.02 31.02
C GLU A 12 43.19 -17.31 31.18
N GLU A 13 42.82 -17.96 32.28
CA GLU A 13 41.42 -18.25 32.59
C GLU A 13 40.55 -17.00 32.87
N SER A 14 41.13 -15.92 33.42
CA SER A 14 40.42 -14.66 33.65
C SER A 14 40.26 -13.86 32.36
N MET A 15 41.19 -13.98 31.43
CA MET A 15 41.12 -13.35 30.11
C MET A 15 40.10 -14.05 29.22
N LEU A 16 40.06 -15.38 29.25
CA LEU A 16 39.08 -16.18 28.48
C LEU A 16 37.65 -15.92 28.95
N LYS A 17 37.41 -15.83 30.29
CA LYS A 17 36.11 -15.48 30.84
C LYS A 17 35.66 -14.06 30.49
N ARG A 18 36.57 -13.10 30.42
CA ARG A 18 36.24 -11.73 29.96
C ARG A 18 35.92 -11.66 28.46
N VAL A 19 36.68 -12.38 27.63
CA VAL A 19 36.44 -12.45 26.18
C VAL A 19 35.10 -13.17 25.89
N LEU A 20 34.80 -14.28 26.58
CA LEU A 20 33.51 -14.96 26.45
C LEU A 20 32.33 -14.07 26.92
N ALA A 21 32.48 -13.33 28.02
CA ALA A 21 31.43 -12.42 28.49
C ALA A 21 31.16 -11.28 27.48
N THR A 22 32.23 -10.74 26.86
CA THR A 22 32.10 -9.70 25.83
C THR A 22 31.40 -10.21 24.58
N PHE A 23 31.71 -11.45 24.15
CA PHE A 23 31.05 -12.08 22.98
C PHE A 23 29.57 -12.42 23.26
N VAL A 24 29.23 -12.86 24.49
CA VAL A 24 27.85 -13.15 24.87
C VAL A 24 27.02 -11.87 24.92
N VAL A 25 27.56 -10.77 25.50
CA VAL A 25 26.87 -9.47 25.53
C VAL A 25 26.71 -8.90 24.12
N ALA A 26 27.72 -8.99 23.24
CA ALA A 26 27.63 -8.55 21.85
C ALA A 26 26.62 -9.40 21.06
N ALA A 27 26.57 -10.72 21.30
CA ALA A 27 25.59 -11.61 20.68
C ALA A 27 24.16 -11.33 21.16
N CYS A 28 23.96 -11.02 22.43
CA CYS A 28 22.65 -10.66 22.99
C CYS A 28 22.17 -9.29 22.47
N ILE A 29 23.06 -8.30 22.34
CA ILE A 29 22.73 -6.99 21.76
C ILE A 29 22.44 -7.14 20.26
N GLY A 30 23.23 -7.93 19.53
CA GLY A 30 22.98 -8.24 18.13
C GLY A 30 21.66 -8.98 17.92
N ALA A 31 21.33 -9.95 18.78
CA ALA A 31 20.05 -10.67 18.73
C ALA A 31 18.87 -9.77 19.09
N ALA A 32 19.01 -8.88 20.09
CA ALA A 32 17.95 -7.91 20.44
C ALA A 32 17.73 -6.86 19.34
N LEU A 33 18.80 -6.39 18.70
CA LEU A 33 18.71 -5.52 17.52
C LEU A 33 18.10 -6.23 16.32
N HIS A 34 18.47 -7.50 16.05
CA HIS A 34 17.86 -8.32 15.02
C HIS A 34 16.37 -8.62 15.29
N ILE A 35 16.00 -8.91 16.54
CA ILE A 35 14.60 -9.14 16.91
C ILE A 35 13.77 -7.86 16.73
N ASN A 36 14.29 -6.70 17.08
CA ASN A 36 13.61 -5.42 16.82
C ASN A 36 13.55 -5.08 15.33
N LEU A 37 14.60 -5.33 14.56
CA LEU A 37 14.55 -5.15 13.09
C LEU A 37 13.55 -6.11 12.43
N VAL A 38 13.53 -7.39 12.84
CA VAL A 38 12.59 -8.39 12.33
C VAL A 38 11.15 -8.09 12.75
N ALA A 39 10.93 -7.51 13.92
CA ALA A 39 9.61 -7.04 14.35
C ALA A 39 9.15 -5.82 13.55
N GLN A 40 10.05 -4.91 13.20
CA GLN A 40 9.77 -3.79 12.29
C GLN A 40 9.61 -4.22 10.82
N GLN A 41 10.19 -5.35 10.42
CA GLN A 41 10.12 -5.91 9.06
C GLN A 41 8.89 -6.80 8.81
N ARG A 42 8.22 -7.29 9.85
CA ARG A 42 6.88 -7.84 9.69
C ARG A 42 5.99 -6.64 9.44
N GLY A 43 5.59 -6.44 8.16
CA GLY A 43 4.56 -5.49 7.80
C GLY A 43 3.50 -5.58 8.89
N GLN A 44 3.19 -4.47 9.54
CA GLN A 44 2.50 -4.48 10.82
C GLN A 44 1.24 -5.32 10.66
N GLN A 45 1.18 -6.41 11.40
CA GLN A 45 0.00 -7.27 11.46
C GLN A 45 -1.20 -6.35 11.72
N PRO A 46 -2.33 -6.56 11.06
CA PRO A 46 -3.54 -5.84 11.38
C PRO A 46 -3.66 -5.87 12.90
N THR A 47 -3.88 -4.71 13.49
CA THR A 47 -4.00 -4.57 14.95
C THR A 47 -4.87 -5.71 15.46
N ASN A 48 -4.39 -6.47 16.44
CA ASN A 48 -5.19 -7.54 17.07
C ASN A 48 -6.35 -6.98 17.89
N LEU A 49 -6.87 -5.83 17.47
CA LEU A 49 -7.99 -5.15 18.09
C LEU A 49 -9.24 -6.02 17.94
N THR A 50 -9.71 -6.52 19.06
CA THR A 50 -10.95 -7.29 19.09
C THR A 50 -12.16 -6.36 18.94
N GLU A 51 -13.28 -6.89 18.45
CA GLU A 51 -14.54 -6.13 18.36
C GLU A 51 -14.96 -5.56 19.72
N LYS A 52 -14.77 -6.34 20.80
CA LYS A 52 -15.04 -5.87 22.17
C LYS A 52 -14.21 -4.65 22.53
N GLN A 53 -12.89 -4.69 22.35
CA GLN A 53 -11.98 -3.56 22.63
C GLN A 53 -12.34 -2.33 21.79
N TRP A 54 -12.67 -2.54 20.52
CA TRP A 54 -13.15 -1.49 19.63
C TRP A 54 -14.40 -0.79 20.16
N LEU A 55 -15.42 -1.56 20.54
CA LEU A 55 -16.70 -1.02 21.02
C LEU A 55 -16.61 -0.39 22.43
N GLU A 56 -15.70 -0.88 23.28
CA GLU A 56 -15.49 -0.35 24.64
C GLU A 56 -14.67 0.93 24.68
N SER A 57 -13.90 1.26 23.65
CA SER A 57 -13.11 2.50 23.56
C SER A 57 -13.99 3.72 23.30
N LYS A 58 -14.43 4.41 24.35
CA LYS A 58 -15.29 5.59 24.24
C LYS A 58 -14.72 6.68 23.34
N GLU A 59 -13.40 6.91 23.42
CA GLU A 59 -12.70 7.93 22.63
C GLU A 59 -12.68 7.52 21.14
N ALA A 60 -12.40 6.25 20.83
CA ALA A 60 -12.50 5.76 19.46
C ALA A 60 -13.93 5.86 18.91
N GLN A 61 -14.94 5.52 19.72
CA GLN A 61 -16.36 5.63 19.33
C GLN A 61 -16.81 7.09 19.12
N ALA A 62 -16.18 8.07 19.76
CA ALA A 62 -16.41 9.49 19.46
C ALA A 62 -15.99 9.85 18.02
N HIS A 63 -14.82 9.36 17.57
CA HIS A 63 -14.36 9.53 16.18
C HIS A 63 -15.26 8.78 15.18
N VAL A 64 -15.73 7.57 15.53
CA VAL A 64 -16.72 6.85 14.70
C VAL A 64 -18.00 7.67 14.55
N THR A 65 -18.48 8.27 15.63
CA THR A 65 -19.67 9.13 15.61
C THR A 65 -19.47 10.36 14.73
N ALA A 66 -18.29 11.00 14.81
CA ALA A 66 -17.93 12.11 13.94
C ALA A 66 -17.89 11.69 12.45
N ALA A 67 -17.29 10.55 12.14
CA ALA A 67 -17.27 9.99 10.79
C ALA A 67 -18.68 9.74 10.24
N MET A 68 -19.56 9.15 11.05
CA MET A 68 -20.97 8.90 10.66
C MET A 68 -21.73 10.21 10.41
N ALA A 69 -21.49 11.26 11.20
CA ALA A 69 -22.09 12.58 10.98
C ALA A 69 -21.60 13.23 9.66
N ILE A 70 -20.32 13.07 9.30
CA ILE A 70 -19.76 13.54 8.03
C ILE A 70 -20.34 12.75 6.85
N ALA A 71 -20.60 11.45 7.02
CA ALA A 71 -20.98 10.54 5.94
C ALA A 71 -22.29 10.95 5.26
N LYS A 72 -23.25 11.49 6.01
CA LYS A 72 -24.60 11.72 5.48
C LYS A 72 -25.15 10.42 4.83
N PRO A 73 -26.34 10.38 4.27
CA PRO A 73 -26.90 9.14 3.69
C PRO A 73 -26.08 8.57 2.53
N ASP A 74 -25.37 9.39 1.77
CA ASP A 74 -24.66 9.02 0.54
C ASP A 74 -23.30 8.34 0.75
N LEU A 75 -22.75 8.35 1.97
CA LEU A 75 -21.46 7.73 2.34
C LEU A 75 -21.58 6.82 3.59
N LEU A 76 -22.78 6.50 4.08
CA LEU A 76 -22.93 5.68 5.29
C LEU A 76 -22.32 4.29 5.15
N GLN A 77 -22.44 3.67 3.99
CA GLN A 77 -21.84 2.36 3.75
C GLN A 77 -20.30 2.45 3.71
N ASP A 78 -19.77 3.49 3.10
CA ASP A 78 -18.32 3.75 3.09
C ASP A 78 -17.80 3.97 4.51
N ALA A 79 -18.49 4.78 5.31
CA ALA A 79 -18.14 5.04 6.70
C ALA A 79 -18.19 3.76 7.54
N ALA A 80 -19.22 2.94 7.40
CA ALA A 80 -19.33 1.66 8.11
C ALA A 80 -18.20 0.69 7.75
N ASN A 81 -17.79 0.67 6.48
CA ASN A 81 -16.65 -0.13 6.02
C ASN A 81 -15.32 0.40 6.55
N LEU A 82 -15.10 1.72 6.51
CA LEU A 82 -13.88 2.37 6.98
C LEU A 82 -13.74 2.30 8.50
N CYS A 83 -14.82 2.55 9.25
CA CYS A 83 -14.83 2.65 10.72
C CYS A 83 -15.14 1.31 11.40
N SER A 84 -14.43 0.27 11.06
CA SER A 84 -14.49 -1.02 11.77
C SER A 84 -13.20 -1.29 12.54
N ALA A 85 -13.22 -2.19 13.50
CA ALA A 85 -12.05 -2.58 14.31
C ALA A 85 -10.82 -2.92 13.46
N ARG A 86 -11.04 -3.54 12.32
CA ARG A 86 -9.97 -3.99 11.40
C ARG A 86 -9.82 -3.12 10.15
N GLY A 87 -10.67 -2.11 10.00
CA GLY A 87 -10.75 -1.32 8.77
C GLY A 87 -11.24 -2.12 7.56
N PRO A 88 -11.16 -1.56 6.36
CA PRO A 88 -11.58 -2.23 5.15
C PRO A 88 -10.83 -3.56 4.93
N GLN A 89 -11.56 -4.63 4.66
CA GLN A 89 -11.01 -5.97 4.44
C GLN A 89 -11.31 -6.46 3.04
N ARG A 90 -10.38 -7.28 2.48
CA ARG A 90 -10.63 -7.94 1.19
C ARG A 90 -11.85 -8.86 1.30
N PRO A 91 -12.70 -8.95 0.26
CA PRO A 91 -13.88 -9.82 0.28
C PRO A 91 -13.56 -11.28 0.64
N ALA A 92 -12.39 -11.79 0.21
CA ALA A 92 -11.94 -13.14 0.55
C ALA A 92 -11.77 -13.34 2.07
N VAL A 93 -11.21 -12.34 2.78
CA VAL A 93 -11.03 -12.38 4.23
C VAL A 93 -12.40 -12.39 4.93
N LEU A 94 -13.30 -11.49 4.54
CA LEU A 94 -14.66 -11.41 5.12
C LEU A 94 -15.47 -12.70 4.91
N ARG A 95 -15.28 -13.37 3.77
CA ARG A 95 -15.95 -14.65 3.49
C ARG A 95 -15.39 -15.77 4.36
N GLN A 96 -14.05 -15.84 4.49
CA GLN A 96 -13.39 -16.84 5.34
C GLN A 96 -13.86 -16.73 6.80
N GLU A 97 -13.99 -15.52 7.33
CA GLU A 97 -14.47 -15.28 8.69
C GLU A 97 -15.92 -15.74 8.91
N LYS A 98 -16.73 -15.64 7.88
CA LYS A 98 -18.12 -16.11 7.88
C LYS A 98 -18.27 -17.60 7.59
N GLY A 99 -17.15 -18.35 7.46
CA GLY A 99 -17.18 -19.77 7.08
C GLY A 99 -17.70 -20.04 5.67
N LEU A 100 -17.74 -19.02 4.82
CA LEU A 100 -18.19 -19.15 3.44
C LEU A 100 -17.07 -19.63 2.53
N PRO A 101 -17.37 -20.40 1.48
CA PRO A 101 -16.35 -20.85 0.53
C PRO A 101 -15.68 -19.65 -0.14
N PRO A 102 -14.37 -19.76 -0.49
CA PRO A 102 -13.66 -18.70 -1.19
C PRO A 102 -14.29 -18.42 -2.55
N VAL A 103 -14.27 -17.15 -2.98
CA VAL A 103 -14.59 -16.83 -4.37
C VAL A 103 -13.43 -17.30 -5.25
N PRO A 104 -13.69 -18.08 -6.28
CA PRO A 104 -12.64 -18.49 -7.22
C PRO A 104 -11.93 -17.26 -7.80
N ARG A 105 -10.61 -17.30 -7.85
CA ARG A 105 -9.82 -16.25 -8.49
C ARG A 105 -10.08 -16.29 -10.00
N GLN A 106 -10.42 -15.16 -10.56
CA GLN A 106 -10.79 -15.03 -11.96
C GLN A 106 -10.04 -13.87 -12.59
N THR A 107 -9.51 -14.07 -13.78
CA THR A 107 -9.00 -13.00 -14.63
C THR A 107 -10.17 -12.15 -15.09
N LEU A 108 -10.06 -10.83 -14.91
CA LEU A 108 -11.06 -9.89 -15.38
C LEU A 108 -10.76 -9.45 -16.81
N GLU A 109 -11.82 -9.09 -17.52
CA GLU A 109 -11.69 -8.36 -18.78
C GLU A 109 -10.98 -7.01 -18.49
N PRO A 110 -9.93 -6.66 -19.27
CA PRO A 110 -9.28 -5.36 -19.16
C PRO A 110 -10.32 -4.27 -19.28
N THR A 111 -10.33 -3.36 -18.31
CA THR A 111 -11.40 -2.35 -18.24
C THR A 111 -10.82 -0.94 -18.29
N LYS A 112 -11.26 -0.17 -19.27
CA LYS A 112 -10.98 1.26 -19.36
C LYS A 112 -11.83 2.00 -18.32
N ILE A 113 -11.20 2.43 -17.22
CA ILE A 113 -11.86 3.11 -16.11
C ILE A 113 -12.01 4.59 -16.39
N PHE A 114 -10.93 5.23 -16.83
CA PHE A 114 -10.89 6.61 -17.32
C PHE A 114 -10.34 6.61 -18.75
N ASP A 115 -10.42 7.72 -19.46
CA ASP A 115 -9.97 7.80 -20.86
C ASP A 115 -8.52 7.38 -21.03
N ASN A 116 -7.69 7.60 -20.01
CA ASN A 116 -6.26 7.30 -19.99
C ASN A 116 -5.85 6.26 -18.94
N LEU A 117 -6.79 5.59 -18.23
CA LEU A 117 -6.45 4.66 -17.15
C LEU A 117 -7.22 3.34 -17.29
N TYR A 118 -6.50 2.23 -17.27
CA TYR A 118 -7.01 0.89 -17.46
C TYR A 118 -6.68 0.00 -16.27
N TYR A 119 -7.66 -0.83 -15.84
CA TYR A 119 -7.44 -1.91 -14.88
C TYR A 119 -7.20 -3.22 -15.62
N ILE A 120 -6.17 -3.97 -15.20
CA ILE A 120 -5.78 -5.26 -15.79
C ILE A 120 -5.35 -6.21 -14.67
N GLY A 121 -5.98 -7.38 -14.59
CA GLY A 121 -5.66 -8.36 -13.55
C GLY A 121 -6.80 -9.27 -13.20
N PHE A 122 -6.96 -9.52 -11.92
CA PHE A 122 -7.90 -10.48 -11.36
C PHE A 122 -8.97 -9.77 -10.52
N ASN A 123 -9.93 -10.57 -10.04
CA ASN A 123 -10.97 -10.08 -9.12
C ASN A 123 -10.47 -9.83 -7.68
N ASP A 124 -9.21 -10.12 -7.37
CA ASP A 124 -8.59 -9.93 -6.04
C ASP A 124 -7.39 -8.98 -6.05
N ILE A 125 -6.68 -8.87 -7.18
CA ILE A 125 -5.53 -7.99 -7.37
C ILE A 125 -5.38 -7.59 -8.83
N GLY A 126 -4.96 -6.39 -9.11
CA GLY A 126 -4.70 -5.90 -10.46
C GLY A 126 -3.63 -4.84 -10.52
N ALA A 127 -3.17 -4.61 -11.75
CA ALA A 127 -2.30 -3.53 -12.13
C ALA A 127 -3.09 -2.46 -12.88
N TRP A 128 -2.57 -1.23 -12.85
CA TRP A 128 -3.14 -0.10 -13.58
C TRP A 128 -2.20 0.34 -14.69
N ALA A 129 -2.72 0.52 -15.89
CA ALA A 129 -1.96 1.08 -17.00
C ALA A 129 -2.45 2.49 -17.31
N LEU A 130 -1.60 3.50 -17.05
CA LEU A 130 -1.86 4.91 -17.31
C LEU A 130 -1.19 5.31 -18.62
N THR A 131 -1.97 5.68 -19.63
CA THR A 131 -1.45 6.15 -20.91
C THR A 131 -1.16 7.65 -20.87
N THR A 132 -0.06 8.04 -21.47
CA THR A 132 0.38 9.44 -21.61
C THR A 132 0.78 9.72 -23.06
N SER A 133 1.06 10.97 -23.39
CA SER A 133 1.54 11.33 -24.74
C SER A 133 2.93 10.77 -25.10
N GLN A 134 3.70 10.24 -24.11
CA GLN A 134 5.05 9.71 -24.32
C GLN A 134 5.23 8.25 -23.90
N GLY A 135 4.15 7.54 -23.63
CA GLY A 135 4.20 6.12 -23.27
C GLY A 135 3.27 5.77 -22.12
N ILE A 136 3.57 4.66 -21.45
CA ILE A 136 2.71 4.06 -20.44
C ILE A 136 3.45 4.00 -19.10
N ILE A 137 2.75 4.37 -18.03
CA ILE A 137 3.14 4.11 -16.65
C ILE A 137 2.27 2.96 -16.15
N VAL A 138 2.91 1.88 -15.70
CA VAL A 138 2.23 0.77 -15.01
C VAL A 138 2.32 1.00 -13.51
N ILE A 139 1.20 0.86 -12.79
CA ILE A 139 1.17 0.92 -11.32
C ILE A 139 0.81 -0.47 -10.82
N ASP A 140 1.68 -1.04 -10.01
CA ASP A 140 1.72 -2.44 -9.57
C ASP A 140 1.90 -3.44 -10.74
N SER A 141 2.13 -4.73 -10.44
CA SER A 141 2.49 -5.71 -11.47
C SER A 141 2.06 -7.14 -11.18
N LEU A 142 1.04 -7.31 -10.33
CA LEU A 142 0.53 -8.63 -9.93
C LEU A 142 1.53 -9.45 -9.07
N ASN A 143 1.25 -10.75 -8.87
CA ASN A 143 1.93 -11.56 -7.85
C ASN A 143 3.23 -12.23 -8.32
N THR A 144 3.39 -12.45 -9.62
CA THR A 144 4.50 -13.25 -10.16
C THR A 144 4.92 -12.78 -11.55
N PRO A 145 6.17 -13.10 -11.98
CA PRO A 145 6.60 -12.90 -13.36
C PRO A 145 5.68 -13.58 -14.39
N ASP A 146 5.21 -14.78 -14.07
CA ASP A 146 4.29 -15.56 -14.92
C ASP A 146 2.91 -14.87 -15.08
N GLU A 147 2.39 -14.26 -14.01
CA GLU A 147 1.15 -13.46 -14.12
C GLU A 147 1.35 -12.17 -14.93
N ALA A 148 2.50 -11.53 -14.83
CA ALA A 148 2.79 -10.39 -15.69
C ALA A 148 2.85 -10.81 -17.17
N GLU A 149 3.53 -11.92 -17.48
CA GLU A 149 3.66 -12.44 -18.84
C GLU A 149 2.32 -12.90 -19.43
N LYS A 150 1.52 -13.65 -18.66
CA LYS A 150 0.31 -14.33 -19.17
C LYS A 150 -0.98 -13.55 -18.98
N ILE A 151 -1.01 -12.57 -18.08
CA ILE A 151 -2.23 -11.81 -17.74
C ILE A 151 -2.05 -10.31 -18.02
N LEU A 152 -1.02 -9.66 -17.40
CA LEU A 152 -0.85 -8.22 -17.55
C LEU A 152 -0.57 -7.83 -19.00
N ILE A 153 0.40 -8.46 -19.63
CA ILE A 153 0.80 -8.11 -21.00
C ILE A 153 -0.29 -8.43 -22.03
N PRO A 154 -0.89 -9.64 -22.04
CA PRO A 154 -2.00 -9.92 -22.96
C PRO A 154 -3.22 -9.02 -22.66
N GLY A 155 -3.47 -8.68 -21.39
CA GLY A 155 -4.52 -7.75 -21.02
C GLY A 155 -4.29 -6.34 -21.56
N MET A 156 -3.05 -5.83 -21.50
CA MET A 156 -2.69 -4.56 -22.13
C MET A 156 -2.94 -4.60 -23.65
N GLN A 157 -2.48 -5.66 -24.33
CA GLN A 157 -2.68 -5.82 -25.77
C GLN A 157 -4.17 -5.89 -26.13
N LYS A 158 -4.98 -6.63 -25.34
CA LYS A 158 -6.42 -6.71 -25.53
C LYS A 158 -7.11 -5.35 -25.34
N ALA A 159 -6.58 -4.51 -24.45
CA ALA A 159 -7.04 -3.14 -24.26
C ALA A 159 -6.54 -2.17 -25.36
N GLY A 160 -5.80 -2.64 -26.37
CA GLY A 160 -5.24 -1.82 -27.44
C GLY A 160 -3.96 -1.07 -27.03
N LEU A 161 -3.33 -1.45 -25.91
CA LEU A 161 -2.11 -0.83 -25.42
C LEU A 161 -0.88 -1.63 -25.88
N ASP A 162 0.14 -0.93 -26.41
CA ASP A 162 1.41 -1.57 -26.79
C ASP A 162 2.34 -1.66 -25.57
N PRO A 163 2.65 -2.88 -25.04
CA PRO A 163 3.53 -3.04 -23.90
C PRO A 163 4.96 -2.51 -24.12
N LYS A 164 5.40 -2.35 -25.37
CA LYS A 164 6.72 -1.74 -25.68
C LYS A 164 6.76 -0.26 -25.30
N GLN A 165 5.60 0.36 -25.06
CA GLN A 165 5.50 1.74 -24.61
C GLN A 165 5.58 1.89 -23.08
N ILE A 166 5.74 0.81 -22.31
CA ILE A 166 5.94 0.89 -20.87
C ILE A 166 7.29 1.61 -20.59
N LYS A 167 7.21 2.77 -19.95
CA LYS A 167 8.39 3.59 -19.60
C LYS A 167 8.72 3.50 -18.11
N TYR A 168 7.69 3.37 -17.28
CA TYR A 168 7.81 3.30 -15.84
C TYR A 168 6.91 2.23 -15.24
N VAL A 169 7.40 1.62 -14.15
CA VAL A 169 6.58 0.83 -13.22
C VAL A 169 6.68 1.52 -11.86
N ILE A 170 5.56 1.88 -11.26
CA ILE A 170 5.46 2.38 -9.90
C ILE A 170 4.90 1.25 -9.05
N ILE A 171 5.64 0.83 -8.02
CA ILE A 171 5.20 -0.17 -7.06
C ILE A 171 4.63 0.58 -5.85
N GLY A 172 3.37 0.37 -5.54
CA GLY A 172 2.68 1.10 -4.49
C GLY A 172 3.15 0.76 -3.08
N HIS A 173 3.60 -0.48 -2.86
CA HIS A 173 4.23 -0.92 -1.61
C HIS A 173 4.93 -2.29 -1.76
N GLY A 174 5.74 -2.66 -0.78
CA GLY A 174 6.66 -3.80 -0.82
C GLY A 174 6.04 -5.19 -0.58
N HIS A 175 4.74 -5.41 -0.79
CA HIS A 175 4.18 -6.75 -0.81
C HIS A 175 4.26 -7.37 -2.22
N PHE A 176 4.43 -8.69 -2.25
CA PHE A 176 4.68 -9.42 -3.50
C PHE A 176 3.55 -9.31 -4.52
N ASP A 177 2.33 -9.16 -4.08
CA ASP A 177 1.16 -9.02 -4.93
C ASP A 177 1.09 -7.66 -5.66
N HIS A 178 2.02 -6.76 -5.38
CA HIS A 178 2.19 -5.48 -6.07
C HIS A 178 3.46 -5.44 -6.93
N PHE A 179 4.55 -6.11 -6.52
CA PHE A 179 5.80 -6.09 -7.27
C PHE A 179 6.13 -7.37 -8.04
N GLY A 180 5.39 -8.46 -7.84
CA GLY A 180 5.81 -9.81 -8.27
C GLY A 180 6.04 -9.96 -9.76
N GLY A 181 5.36 -9.22 -10.61
CA GLY A 181 5.58 -9.22 -12.06
C GLY A 181 6.67 -8.26 -12.53
N THR A 182 7.15 -7.34 -11.67
CA THR A 182 8.15 -6.34 -12.06
C THR A 182 9.45 -6.94 -12.59
N PRO A 183 10.01 -8.04 -12.05
CA PRO A 183 11.21 -8.66 -12.60
C PRO A 183 11.06 -9.07 -14.08
N TYR A 184 9.91 -9.61 -14.46
CA TYR A 184 9.63 -9.91 -15.86
C TYR A 184 9.58 -8.64 -16.72
N LEU A 185 8.88 -7.59 -16.26
CA LEU A 185 8.79 -6.32 -16.98
C LEU A 185 10.17 -5.68 -17.16
N GLN A 186 11.02 -5.70 -16.13
CA GLN A 186 12.40 -5.20 -16.21
C GLN A 186 13.25 -5.93 -17.26
N ARG A 187 13.13 -7.26 -17.32
CA ARG A 187 13.90 -8.06 -18.31
C ARG A 187 13.46 -7.81 -19.74
N VAL A 188 12.14 -7.77 -19.97
CA VAL A 188 11.58 -7.78 -21.33
C VAL A 188 11.40 -6.38 -21.90
N TYR A 189 10.85 -5.45 -21.10
CA TYR A 189 10.47 -4.10 -21.55
C TYR A 189 11.40 -3.00 -21.04
N LYS A 190 12.23 -3.31 -20.03
CA LYS A 190 13.27 -2.41 -19.47
C LYS A 190 12.71 -1.06 -18.99
N PRO A 191 11.55 -1.00 -18.32
CA PRO A 191 11.08 0.25 -17.73
C PRO A 191 11.96 0.67 -16.58
N ARG A 192 11.95 1.96 -16.23
CA ARG A 192 12.45 2.43 -14.95
C ARG A 192 11.44 2.03 -13.85
N VAL A 193 11.93 1.61 -12.70
CA VAL A 193 11.10 1.11 -11.60
C VAL A 193 11.21 2.01 -10.38
N LEU A 194 10.06 2.42 -9.84
CA LEU A 194 9.94 3.27 -8.66
C LEU A 194 9.31 2.48 -7.51
N LEU A 195 9.97 2.51 -6.36
CA LEU A 195 9.47 2.04 -5.07
C LEU A 195 10.08 2.92 -3.99
N SER A 196 9.43 3.12 -2.85
CA SER A 196 10.02 3.90 -1.76
C SER A 196 11.32 3.29 -1.24
N GLY A 197 12.23 4.12 -0.73
CA GLY A 197 13.50 3.65 -0.18
C GLY A 197 13.31 2.61 0.93
N ALA A 198 12.35 2.85 1.82
CA ALA A 198 12.04 1.94 2.93
C ALA A 198 11.50 0.59 2.44
N ASP A 199 10.71 0.57 1.36
CA ASP A 199 10.18 -0.68 0.83
C ASP A 199 11.18 -1.41 -0.06
N TRP A 200 12.12 -0.72 -0.72
CA TRP A 200 13.29 -1.37 -1.32
C TRP A 200 14.09 -2.18 -0.29
N ASP A 201 14.32 -1.58 0.90
CA ASP A 201 15.03 -2.24 1.99
C ASP A 201 14.17 -3.36 2.60
N PHE A 202 12.87 -3.16 2.74
CA PHE A 202 11.92 -4.15 3.24
C PHE A 202 11.87 -5.42 2.38
N ILE A 203 11.76 -5.30 1.05
CA ILE A 203 11.73 -6.48 0.17
C ILE A 203 13.09 -7.19 0.11
N ALA A 204 14.20 -6.46 0.18
CA ALA A 204 15.54 -7.02 0.20
C ALA A 204 15.84 -7.81 1.49
N ALA A 205 15.36 -7.33 2.63
CA ALA A 205 15.59 -7.95 3.94
C ALA A 205 14.67 -9.17 4.20
N SER A 206 13.53 -9.23 3.55
CA SER A 206 12.55 -10.29 3.72
C SER A 206 12.30 -11.00 2.39
N PRO A 207 13.13 -11.98 2.01
CA PRO A 207 12.92 -12.74 0.78
C PRO A 207 11.57 -13.47 0.91
N GLN A 208 10.55 -12.89 0.30
CA GLN A 208 9.17 -13.36 0.40
C GLN A 208 9.05 -14.70 -0.33
N ARG A 209 9.32 -15.81 0.39
CA ARG A 209 9.12 -17.19 -0.05
C ARG A 209 9.86 -17.55 -1.36
N ASN A 210 11.14 -17.23 -1.47
CA ASN A 210 11.97 -17.51 -2.67
C ASN A 210 11.47 -16.85 -3.96
N ARG A 211 10.80 -15.71 -3.87
CA ARG A 211 10.35 -14.96 -5.04
C ARG A 211 11.50 -14.20 -5.68
N GLU A 212 11.44 -14.06 -6.99
CA GLU A 212 12.32 -13.15 -7.71
C GLU A 212 12.00 -11.71 -7.32
N LEU A 213 13.02 -10.96 -6.91
CA LEU A 213 12.87 -9.56 -6.54
C LEU A 213 13.18 -8.65 -7.74
N PRO A 214 12.50 -7.50 -7.86
CA PRO A 214 12.87 -6.50 -8.85
C PRO A 214 14.25 -5.91 -8.53
N ALA A 215 15.03 -5.61 -9.55
CA ALA A 215 16.25 -4.85 -9.40
C ALA A 215 15.94 -3.44 -8.91
N ARG A 216 16.62 -3.01 -7.82
CA ARG A 216 16.45 -1.66 -7.27
C ARG A 216 16.84 -0.61 -8.29
N ASP A 217 15.97 0.43 -8.49
CA ASP A 217 16.23 1.50 -9.44
C ASP A 217 15.99 2.86 -8.77
N ILE A 218 14.78 3.44 -8.83
CA ILE A 218 14.48 4.75 -8.29
C ILE A 218 13.83 4.61 -6.91
N SER A 219 14.38 5.31 -5.91
CA SER A 219 13.77 5.41 -4.59
C SER A 219 12.85 6.62 -4.53
N ILE A 220 11.55 6.38 -4.30
CA ILE A 220 10.55 7.44 -4.11
C ILE A 220 10.81 8.15 -2.79
N THR A 221 10.76 9.48 -2.83
CA THR A 221 10.76 10.37 -1.67
C THR A 221 9.39 11.02 -1.50
N ASP A 222 9.11 11.54 -0.30
CA ASP A 222 7.82 12.18 -0.01
C ASP A 222 7.55 13.40 -0.90
N GLY A 223 6.34 13.47 -1.45
CA GLY A 223 5.94 14.53 -2.37
C GLY A 223 6.58 14.49 -3.76
N GLN A 224 7.36 13.43 -4.06
CA GLN A 224 8.01 13.30 -5.37
C GLN A 224 6.99 13.26 -6.50
N THR A 225 7.29 13.97 -7.59
CA THR A 225 6.53 13.92 -8.83
C THR A 225 7.23 13.10 -9.89
N LEU A 226 6.43 12.49 -10.77
CA LEU A 226 6.89 11.83 -12.00
C LEU A 226 6.12 12.39 -13.19
N THR A 227 6.81 13.01 -14.13
CA THR A 227 6.24 13.50 -15.37
C THR A 227 6.61 12.59 -16.54
N LEU A 228 5.60 12.17 -17.30
CA LEU A 228 5.77 11.50 -18.58
C LEU A 228 4.79 12.11 -19.60
N GLY A 229 5.35 12.81 -20.58
CA GLY A 229 4.54 13.55 -21.55
C GLY A 229 3.64 14.59 -20.93
N ASP A 230 2.35 14.46 -21.15
CA ASP A 230 1.30 15.38 -20.66
C ASP A 230 0.77 15.05 -19.25
N THR A 231 1.40 14.14 -18.54
CA THR A 231 0.88 13.61 -17.28
C THR A 231 1.95 13.70 -16.17
N THR A 232 1.58 14.28 -15.02
CA THR A 232 2.44 14.37 -13.83
C THR A 232 1.72 13.76 -12.64
N LEU A 233 2.23 12.62 -12.12
CA LEU A 233 1.76 12.01 -10.87
C LEU A 233 2.48 12.62 -9.68
N THR A 234 1.84 12.58 -8.50
CA THR A 234 2.47 12.90 -7.21
C THR A 234 2.42 11.69 -6.30
N MET A 235 3.54 11.34 -5.69
CA MET A 235 3.69 10.20 -4.78
C MET A 235 3.98 10.72 -3.38
N ILE A 236 3.19 10.31 -2.39
CA ILE A 236 3.29 10.74 -1.00
C ILE A 236 3.55 9.51 -0.14
N LEU A 237 4.53 9.57 0.76
CA LEU A 237 4.81 8.47 1.67
C LEU A 237 3.69 8.34 2.70
N THR A 238 3.13 7.14 2.80
CA THR A 238 2.09 6.76 3.78
C THR A 238 2.50 5.48 4.49
N PRO A 239 3.61 5.50 5.27
CA PRO A 239 4.07 4.32 6.00
C PRO A 239 2.98 3.83 6.95
N GLY A 240 2.79 2.52 7.02
CA GLY A 240 1.74 1.93 7.86
C GLY A 240 1.43 0.49 7.49
N HIS A 241 1.00 0.25 6.28
CA HIS A 241 0.78 -1.10 5.74
C HIS A 241 2.11 -1.84 5.47
N THR A 242 3.06 -1.13 4.85
CA THR A 242 4.49 -1.45 4.84
C THR A 242 5.28 -0.23 5.32
N PRO A 243 6.58 -0.36 5.64
CA PRO A 243 7.41 0.78 6.04
C PRO A 243 7.46 1.92 5.02
N GLY A 244 7.23 1.63 3.75
CA GLY A 244 7.36 2.56 2.64
C GLY A 244 6.16 2.63 1.72
N SER A 245 4.96 2.23 2.15
CA SER A 245 3.72 2.41 1.37
C SER A 245 3.56 3.85 0.90
N ILE A 246 2.95 4.03 -0.27
CA ILE A 246 2.68 5.36 -0.85
C ILE A 246 1.20 5.55 -1.18
N ALA A 247 0.76 6.80 -1.15
CA ALA A 247 -0.43 7.25 -1.84
C ALA A 247 -0.02 7.93 -3.15
N ILE A 248 -0.76 7.67 -4.23
CA ILE A 248 -0.47 8.21 -5.56
C ILE A 248 -1.65 9.09 -5.99
N LEU A 249 -1.38 10.34 -6.33
CA LEU A 249 -2.32 11.22 -7.01
C LEU A 249 -2.10 11.10 -8.51
N ILE A 250 -3.12 10.62 -9.20
CA ILE A 250 -3.06 10.22 -10.61
C ILE A 250 -3.94 11.15 -11.43
N PRO A 251 -3.38 11.94 -12.35
CA PRO A 251 -4.18 12.68 -13.33
C PRO A 251 -4.92 11.71 -14.24
N VAL A 252 -6.24 11.79 -14.21
CA VAL A 252 -7.13 10.98 -15.05
C VAL A 252 -7.98 11.87 -15.95
N LYS A 253 -8.41 11.32 -17.08
CA LYS A 253 -9.30 12.01 -18.04
C LYS A 253 -10.62 11.25 -18.13
N ASP A 254 -11.73 11.98 -18.07
CA ASP A 254 -13.06 11.40 -18.27
C ASP A 254 -13.88 12.32 -19.18
N HIS A 255 -14.30 11.80 -20.32
CA HIS A 255 -14.95 12.56 -21.40
C HIS A 255 -14.16 13.84 -21.76
N GLY A 256 -12.81 13.72 -21.84
CA GLY A 256 -11.90 14.80 -22.21
C GLY A 256 -11.58 15.80 -21.11
N ASN A 257 -12.28 15.77 -19.96
CA ASN A 257 -11.97 16.61 -18.82
C ASN A 257 -10.88 15.98 -17.93
N GLN A 258 -10.05 16.83 -17.30
CA GLN A 258 -8.99 16.38 -16.40
C GLN A 258 -9.46 16.38 -14.95
N TYR A 259 -9.10 15.34 -14.23
CA TYR A 259 -9.39 15.14 -12.81
C TYR A 259 -8.20 14.50 -12.11
N ILE A 260 -8.24 14.41 -10.79
CA ILE A 260 -7.26 13.69 -9.98
C ILE A 260 -7.95 12.51 -9.28
N ALA A 261 -7.39 11.32 -9.43
CA ALA A 261 -7.75 10.15 -8.64
C ALA A 261 -6.70 9.90 -7.56
N LEU A 262 -7.13 9.43 -6.39
CA LEU A 262 -6.27 8.99 -5.30
C LEU A 262 -6.19 7.46 -5.27
N MET A 263 -4.97 6.92 -5.21
CA MET A 263 -4.70 5.51 -4.96
C MET A 263 -3.85 5.36 -3.68
N PRO A 264 -4.47 5.12 -2.51
CA PRO A 264 -3.76 4.81 -1.29
C PRO A 264 -3.30 3.35 -1.34
N SER A 265 -2.07 3.09 -1.76
CA SER A 265 -1.60 1.73 -2.07
C SER A 265 -1.50 0.83 -0.83
N GLY A 266 -1.23 1.40 0.34
CA GLY A 266 -1.30 0.72 1.64
C GLY A 266 -2.65 0.85 2.34
N GLY A 267 -3.68 1.35 1.68
CA GLY A 267 -4.94 1.72 2.29
C GLY A 267 -4.82 2.92 3.23
N PHE A 268 -5.75 3.01 4.17
CA PHE A 268 -5.78 4.05 5.21
C PHE A 268 -5.24 3.48 6.54
N ALA A 269 -4.13 2.74 6.49
CA ALA A 269 -3.50 2.13 7.65
C ALA A 269 -2.64 3.16 8.41
N ALA A 270 -2.93 3.36 9.69
CA ALA A 270 -2.19 4.25 10.58
C ALA A 270 -1.95 3.55 11.93
N PRO A 271 -0.96 2.63 11.99
CA PRO A 271 -0.72 1.79 13.17
C PRO A 271 -0.06 2.54 14.35
N ASP A 272 0.46 3.71 14.10
CA ASP A 272 1.10 4.60 15.08
C ASP A 272 0.89 6.08 14.69
N ARG A 273 1.26 6.99 15.59
CA ARG A 273 1.06 8.43 15.41
C ARG A 273 1.86 9.03 14.24
N ARG A 274 3.02 8.46 13.91
CA ARG A 274 3.81 8.90 12.75
C ARG A 274 3.09 8.51 11.45
N SER A 275 2.59 7.31 11.39
CA SER A 275 1.81 6.81 10.24
C SER A 275 0.51 7.60 10.08
N LEU A 276 -0.15 7.95 11.19
CA LEU A 276 -1.35 8.80 11.15
C LEU A 276 -1.03 10.19 10.59
N ALA A 277 0.03 10.86 11.06
CA ALA A 277 0.41 12.17 10.54
C ALA A 277 0.75 12.14 9.04
N ALA A 278 1.41 11.07 8.58
CA ALA A 278 1.70 10.87 7.16
C ALA A 278 0.41 10.63 6.33
N LEU A 279 -0.54 9.88 6.87
CA LEU A 279 -1.84 9.69 6.26
C LEU A 279 -2.61 11.01 6.17
N GLU A 280 -2.73 11.76 7.26
CA GLU A 280 -3.38 13.08 7.31
C GLU A 280 -2.78 14.02 6.26
N HIS A 281 -1.44 14.04 6.13
CA HIS A 281 -0.76 14.82 5.10
C HIS A 281 -1.20 14.40 3.69
N ALA A 282 -1.23 13.10 3.39
CA ALA A 282 -1.64 12.59 2.08
C ALA A 282 -3.11 12.93 1.76
N LEU A 283 -4.02 12.83 2.75
CA LEU A 283 -5.42 13.18 2.60
C LEU A 283 -5.60 14.68 2.34
N ASP A 284 -4.83 15.52 3.04
CA ASP A 284 -4.83 16.97 2.83
C ASP A 284 -4.33 17.38 1.44
N VAL A 285 -3.25 16.73 0.95
CA VAL A 285 -2.77 16.97 -0.41
C VAL A 285 -3.83 16.54 -1.42
N ALA A 286 -4.48 15.39 -1.22
CA ALA A 286 -5.57 14.93 -2.09
C ALA A 286 -6.74 15.92 -2.13
N LYS A 287 -7.15 16.46 -0.97
CA LYS A 287 -8.19 17.50 -0.88
C LYS A 287 -7.78 18.78 -1.60
N LYS A 288 -6.54 19.26 -1.38
CA LYS A 288 -6.00 20.47 -2.04
C LYS A 288 -5.92 20.32 -3.55
N GLN A 289 -5.58 19.12 -4.04
CA GLN A 289 -5.58 18.82 -5.48
C GLN A 289 -6.96 18.46 -6.03
N LYS A 290 -8.02 18.59 -5.22
CA LYS A 290 -9.42 18.33 -5.62
C LYS A 290 -9.62 16.94 -6.20
N ALA A 291 -9.05 15.93 -5.55
CA ALA A 291 -9.25 14.56 -5.95
C ALA A 291 -10.74 14.18 -5.93
N VAL A 292 -11.17 13.36 -6.91
CA VAL A 292 -12.59 13.04 -7.15
C VAL A 292 -12.90 11.56 -7.19
N ALA A 293 -11.87 10.70 -7.18
CA ALA A 293 -12.03 9.25 -7.33
C ALA A 293 -11.05 8.50 -6.43
N LEU A 294 -11.47 7.33 -5.97
CA LEU A 294 -10.65 6.38 -5.21
C LEU A 294 -10.31 5.17 -6.09
N LEU A 295 -9.04 4.80 -6.13
CA LEU A 295 -8.54 3.62 -6.82
C LEU A 295 -7.89 2.65 -5.83
N SER A 296 -7.86 1.37 -6.16
CA SER A 296 -7.19 0.34 -5.36
C SER A 296 -6.61 -0.75 -6.26
N GLY A 297 -5.48 -1.32 -5.86
CA GLY A 297 -4.95 -2.55 -6.48
C GLY A 297 -5.81 -3.77 -6.15
N HIS A 298 -6.59 -3.73 -5.05
CA HIS A 298 -7.48 -4.80 -4.63
C HIS A 298 -8.95 -4.43 -4.84
N PRO A 299 -9.62 -4.96 -5.86
CA PRO A 299 -11.05 -4.73 -6.06
C PRO A 299 -11.89 -5.17 -4.85
N GLY A 300 -12.89 -4.36 -4.49
CA GLY A 300 -13.84 -4.66 -3.42
C GLY A 300 -13.36 -4.39 -1.99
N ILE A 301 -12.15 -3.83 -1.80
CA ILE A 301 -11.73 -3.40 -0.44
C ILE A 301 -12.52 -2.16 0.01
N TYR A 302 -12.70 -1.19 -0.86
CA TYR A 302 -13.39 0.06 -0.52
C TYR A 302 -14.82 0.08 -1.06
N VAL A 303 -15.00 0.44 -2.27
CA VAL A 303 -16.30 0.43 -2.93
C VAL A 303 -16.44 -0.88 -3.69
N ASP A 304 -17.65 -1.26 -4.09
CA ASP A 304 -17.85 -2.40 -5.00
C ASP A 304 -17.26 -2.12 -6.38
N THR A 305 -15.92 -2.18 -6.41
CA THR A 305 -15.11 -1.88 -7.59
C THR A 305 -15.41 -2.84 -8.74
N LEU A 306 -15.79 -4.10 -8.44
CA LEU A 306 -16.11 -5.09 -9.46
C LEU A 306 -17.40 -4.73 -10.19
N ALA A 307 -18.45 -4.36 -9.46
CA ALA A 307 -19.70 -3.90 -10.04
C ALA A 307 -19.51 -2.57 -10.80
N ALA A 308 -18.68 -1.67 -10.28
CA ALA A 308 -18.32 -0.42 -10.96
C ALA A 308 -17.60 -0.69 -12.30
N MET A 309 -16.64 -1.62 -12.31
CA MET A 309 -15.96 -2.03 -13.56
C MET A 309 -16.93 -2.65 -14.56
N GLU A 310 -17.83 -3.51 -14.10
CA GLU A 310 -18.85 -4.12 -14.98
C GLU A 310 -19.80 -3.06 -15.56
N THR A 311 -20.24 -2.11 -14.74
CA THR A 311 -21.07 -0.98 -15.16
C THR A 311 -20.35 -0.15 -16.22
N ARG A 312 -19.07 0.17 -15.99
CA ARG A 312 -18.25 0.96 -16.94
C ARG A 312 -18.09 0.25 -18.27
N ARG A 313 -17.88 -1.08 -18.28
CA ARG A 313 -17.77 -1.87 -19.53
C ARG A 313 -19.08 -1.93 -20.30
N LYS A 314 -20.21 -2.12 -19.62
CA LYS A 314 -21.54 -2.21 -20.26
C LYS A 314 -22.02 -0.87 -20.79
N ASN A 315 -21.69 0.21 -20.09
CA ASN A 315 -22.18 1.55 -20.38
C ASN A 315 -21.05 2.59 -20.36
N PRO A 316 -20.13 2.58 -21.33
CA PRO A 316 -18.94 3.44 -21.33
C PRO A 316 -19.27 4.94 -21.43
N ASN A 317 -20.45 5.30 -21.91
CA ASN A 317 -20.92 6.69 -22.05
C ASN A 317 -21.76 7.16 -20.84
N ALA A 318 -22.10 6.28 -19.90
CA ALA A 318 -22.81 6.67 -18.68
C ALA A 318 -21.87 7.41 -17.72
N PRO A 319 -22.42 8.12 -16.69
CA PRO A 319 -21.61 8.69 -15.64
C PRO A 319 -20.65 7.66 -15.05
N ASN A 320 -19.40 8.05 -14.88
CA ASN A 320 -18.35 7.14 -14.40
C ASN A 320 -18.60 6.72 -12.95
N PRO A 321 -18.81 5.43 -12.64
CA PRO A 321 -19.12 4.97 -11.28
C PRO A 321 -17.94 5.12 -10.31
N PHE A 322 -16.72 5.36 -10.81
CA PHE A 322 -15.56 5.66 -9.97
C PHE A 322 -15.49 7.13 -9.53
N PHE A 323 -16.39 7.96 -10.05
CA PHE A 323 -16.36 9.39 -9.82
C PHE A 323 -17.27 9.79 -8.65
N TYR A 324 -16.67 10.17 -7.54
CA TYR A 324 -17.39 10.71 -6.38
C TYR A 324 -17.78 12.18 -6.55
N GLY A 325 -17.00 12.95 -7.32
CA GLY A 325 -17.03 14.40 -7.32
C GLY A 325 -16.28 15.02 -6.13
N GLU A 326 -15.83 16.26 -6.28
CA GLU A 326 -14.93 16.94 -5.33
C GLU A 326 -15.49 16.97 -3.90
N ALA A 327 -16.70 17.52 -3.73
CA ALA A 327 -17.28 17.72 -2.40
C ALA A 327 -17.59 16.42 -1.66
N ARG A 328 -18.07 15.39 -2.39
CA ARG A 328 -18.36 14.09 -1.79
C ARG A 328 -17.06 13.36 -1.45
N PHE A 329 -16.04 13.44 -2.32
CA PHE A 329 -14.77 12.79 -2.09
C PHE A 329 -14.01 13.43 -0.93
N ALA A 330 -14.04 14.76 -0.79
CA ALA A 330 -13.48 15.45 0.38
C ALA A 330 -14.07 14.91 1.70
N ARG A 331 -15.41 14.73 1.76
CA ARG A 331 -16.06 14.09 2.93
C ARG A 331 -15.63 12.63 3.13
N TYR A 332 -15.44 11.87 2.05
CA TYR A 332 -14.90 10.51 2.14
C TYR A 332 -13.51 10.49 2.79
N LEU A 333 -12.64 11.44 2.42
CA LEU A 333 -11.30 11.56 3.01
C LEU A 333 -11.35 11.96 4.49
N ASP A 334 -12.27 12.86 4.88
CA ASP A 334 -12.50 13.21 6.28
C ASP A 334 -13.00 12.01 7.11
N ILE A 335 -13.88 11.18 6.54
CA ILE A 335 -14.32 9.91 7.15
C ILE A 335 -13.13 8.94 7.32
N ALA A 336 -12.28 8.80 6.31
CA ALA A 336 -11.12 7.92 6.36
C ALA A 336 -10.15 8.35 7.47
N ASP A 337 -9.95 9.66 7.64
CA ASP A 337 -9.14 10.26 8.71
C ASP A 337 -9.71 9.94 10.10
N GLU A 338 -10.98 10.24 10.33
CA GLU A 338 -11.65 9.94 11.61
C GLU A 338 -11.60 8.45 11.95
N CYS A 339 -11.82 7.56 10.98
CA CYS A 339 -11.76 6.13 11.19
C CYS A 339 -10.33 5.62 11.46
N ALA A 340 -9.30 6.24 10.88
CA ALA A 340 -7.90 5.94 11.17
C ALA A 340 -7.53 6.37 12.60
N LYS A 341 -7.95 7.56 13.04
CA LYS A 341 -7.82 8.06 14.41
C LYS A 341 -8.47 7.12 15.42
N ALA A 342 -9.72 6.72 15.15
CA ALA A 342 -10.44 5.78 16.00
C ALA A 342 -9.67 4.48 16.22
N ARG A 343 -9.16 3.86 15.15
CA ARG A 343 -8.39 2.61 15.25
C ARG A 343 -7.08 2.78 16.00
N LEU A 344 -6.36 3.88 15.76
CA LEU A 344 -5.11 4.15 16.48
C LEU A 344 -5.37 4.28 17.99
N ILE A 345 -6.35 5.09 18.39
CA ILE A 345 -6.73 5.32 19.79
C ILE A 345 -7.12 4.00 20.47
N ALA A 346 -8.04 3.23 19.86
CA ALA A 346 -8.44 1.94 20.42
C ALA A 346 -7.25 0.97 20.55
N THR A 347 -6.31 0.99 19.61
CA THR A 347 -5.09 0.17 19.66
C THR A 347 -4.14 0.62 20.77
N GLU A 348 -3.95 1.92 20.97
CA GLU A 348 -3.10 2.46 22.05
C GLU A 348 -3.65 2.13 23.45
N GLN A 349 -4.96 2.07 23.62
CA GLN A 349 -5.62 1.71 24.88
C GLN A 349 -5.54 0.21 25.22
N THR A 350 -5.09 -0.63 24.27
CA THR A 350 -4.94 -2.09 24.48
C THR A 350 -3.50 -2.52 24.76
N LYS A 351 -2.56 -1.59 24.69
CA LYS A 351 -1.13 -1.81 25.04
C LYS A 351 -0.87 -1.54 26.51
#